data_9a608403f11cd4fddcb279326c57a137
#
_entry.id   9a608403f11cd4fddcb279326c57a137
#
_cell.length_a   1.000
_cell.length_b   1.000
_cell.length_c   1.000
_cell.angle_alpha   90.00
_cell.angle_beta   90.00
_cell.angle_gamma   90.00
#
_symmetry.space_group_name_H-M   'P 1'
#
loop_
_entity.id
_entity.type
_entity.pdbx_description
1 polymer ?
#
loop_
_entity_poly.entity_id
_entity_poly.type
_entity_poly.pdbx_seq_one_letter_code
_entity_poly.pdbx_strand_id
1 'polypeptide(L)'
;LDEAKLSYPLKVRRWSEGDAFVPFGMGGRRKKVSDMLIDDKISLPDKRRQFVVVSGGDIVWLVGRRIDERYAVGSGTENVLRIRILPDDDL
;
A
#
# COMPACT_ATOMS: atom_id res chain seq x y z
N LEU A 1 4.13 -0.31 9.17
CA LEU A 1 3.87 -1.73 8.89
C LEU A 1 4.48 -2.62 9.98
N ASP A 2 3.79 -3.68 10.31
CA ASP A 2 4.28 -4.70 11.24
C ASP A 2 5.32 -5.55 10.53
N GLU A 3 6.60 -5.37 10.86
CA GLU A 3 7.71 -6.02 10.16
C GLU A 3 7.62 -7.54 10.20
N ALA A 4 7.15 -8.12 11.31
CA ALA A 4 7.07 -9.58 11.47
C ALA A 4 6.13 -10.23 10.45
N LYS A 5 5.20 -9.49 9.89
CA LYS A 5 4.23 -10.01 8.91
C LYS A 5 4.71 -9.89 7.47
N LEU A 6 5.83 -9.21 7.25
CA LEU A 6 6.34 -8.96 5.90
C LEU A 6 7.21 -10.10 5.40
N SER A 7 7.17 -10.33 4.09
CA SER A 7 8.07 -11.24 3.38
C SER A 7 8.98 -10.41 2.48
N TYR A 8 10.28 -10.68 2.56
CA TYR A 8 11.27 -9.97 1.78
C TYR A 8 11.73 -10.77 0.56
N PRO A 9 12.16 -10.10 -0.52
CA PRO A 9 12.26 -8.65 -0.66
C PRO A 9 10.89 -8.01 -0.88
N LEU A 10 10.76 -6.76 -0.46
CA LEU A 10 9.62 -5.93 -0.83
C LEU A 10 9.79 -5.46 -2.26
N LYS A 11 8.70 -5.38 -3.00
CA LYS A 11 8.71 -4.90 -4.39
C LYS A 11 7.89 -3.64 -4.50
N VAL A 12 8.36 -2.70 -5.30
CA VAL A 12 7.63 -1.47 -5.62
C VAL A 12 7.32 -1.50 -7.11
N ARG A 13 6.07 -1.34 -7.46
CA ARG A 13 5.64 -1.28 -8.85
C ARG A 13 4.44 -0.38 -9.01
N ARG A 14 4.12 -0.03 -10.25
CA ARG A 14 2.85 0.66 -10.51
C ARG A 14 1.71 -0.32 -10.31
N TRP A 15 0.56 0.21 -9.89
CA TRP A 15 -0.64 -0.60 -9.79
C TRP A 15 -1.10 -1.06 -11.17
N SER A 16 -1.85 -2.13 -11.23
CA SER A 16 -2.45 -2.62 -12.47
C SER A 16 -3.88 -3.10 -12.21
N GLU A 17 -4.64 -3.25 -13.27
CA GLU A 17 -6.00 -3.78 -13.16
C GLU A 17 -5.99 -5.15 -12.50
N GLY A 18 -6.97 -5.38 -11.64
CA GLY A 18 -7.05 -6.60 -10.84
C GLY A 18 -6.36 -6.51 -9.49
N ASP A 19 -5.51 -5.52 -9.26
CA ASP A 19 -4.91 -5.32 -7.94
C ASP A 19 -5.97 -5.04 -6.89
N ALA A 20 -5.83 -5.69 -5.74
CA ALA A 20 -6.75 -5.53 -4.62
C ALA A 20 -5.99 -5.68 -3.30
N PHE A 21 -6.52 -5.10 -2.25
CA PHE A 21 -5.95 -5.20 -0.91
C PHE A 21 -7.06 -4.96 0.13
N VAL A 22 -6.71 -5.02 1.41
CA VAL A 22 -7.65 -4.79 2.50
C VAL A 22 -7.30 -3.45 3.13
N PRO A 23 -7.93 -2.33 2.71
CA PRO A 23 -7.54 -1.00 3.19
C PRO A 23 -7.76 -0.85 4.69
N PHE A 24 -6.76 -0.29 5.36
CA PHE A 24 -6.86 -0.03 6.80
C PHE A 24 -8.00 0.95 7.10
N GLY A 25 -8.78 0.63 8.13
CA GLY A 25 -9.87 1.51 8.57
C GLY A 25 -11.13 1.44 7.74
N MET A 26 -11.26 0.44 6.86
CA MET A 26 -12.44 0.29 5.99
C MET A 26 -13.20 -1.02 6.25
N GLY A 27 -13.24 -1.47 7.48
CA GLY A 27 -14.08 -2.60 7.91
C GLY A 27 -13.56 -3.98 7.53
N GLY A 28 -12.30 -4.11 7.17
CA GLY A 28 -11.68 -5.41 6.87
C GLY A 28 -12.10 -6.00 5.53
N ARG A 29 -12.72 -5.23 4.66
CA ARG A 29 -13.16 -5.70 3.35
C ARG A 29 -12.09 -5.52 2.29
N ARG A 30 -11.95 -6.51 1.42
CA ARG A 30 -11.07 -6.43 0.26
C ARG A 30 -11.65 -5.42 -0.74
N LYS A 31 -10.79 -4.56 -1.27
CA LYS A 31 -11.18 -3.54 -2.23
C LYS A 31 -10.18 -3.47 -3.38
N LYS A 32 -10.68 -3.26 -4.59
CA LYS A 32 -9.82 -3.06 -5.76
C LYS A 32 -9.12 -1.72 -5.69
N VAL A 33 -7.85 -1.69 -6.09
CA VAL A 33 -7.09 -0.45 -6.17
C VAL A 33 -7.77 0.54 -7.11
N SER A 34 -8.28 0.07 -8.26
CA SER A 34 -9.01 0.92 -9.20
C SER A 34 -10.19 1.64 -8.54
N ASP A 35 -10.94 0.93 -7.71
CA ASP A 35 -12.10 1.51 -7.01
C ASP A 35 -11.65 2.54 -5.96
N MET A 36 -10.55 2.27 -5.25
CA MET A 36 -10.00 3.23 -4.29
C MET A 36 -9.60 4.53 -4.97
N LEU A 37 -8.97 4.45 -6.13
CA LEU A 37 -8.53 5.62 -6.87
C LEU A 37 -9.72 6.43 -7.41
N ILE A 38 -10.78 5.75 -7.82
CA ILE A 38 -12.02 6.41 -8.26
C ILE A 38 -12.69 7.11 -7.07
N ASP A 39 -12.84 6.41 -5.95
CA ASP A 39 -13.48 6.97 -4.75
C ASP A 39 -12.73 8.18 -4.21
N ASP A 40 -11.41 8.16 -4.29
CA ASP A 40 -10.54 9.26 -3.85
C ASP A 40 -10.46 10.38 -4.90
N LYS A 41 -11.15 10.25 -6.02
CA LYS A 41 -11.21 11.23 -7.10
C LYS A 41 -9.83 11.60 -7.63
N ILE A 42 -8.99 10.59 -7.81
CA ILE A 42 -7.63 10.79 -8.30
C ILE A 42 -7.65 11.12 -9.79
N SER A 43 -6.88 12.13 -10.19
CA SER A 43 -6.76 12.51 -11.60
C SER A 43 -6.14 11.38 -12.43
N LEU A 44 -6.43 11.37 -13.74
CA LEU A 44 -5.88 10.34 -14.63
C LEU A 44 -4.34 10.31 -14.64
N PRO A 45 -3.63 11.46 -14.71
CA PRO A 45 -2.17 11.44 -14.61
C PRO A 45 -1.66 10.83 -13.30
N ASP A 46 -2.31 11.14 -12.19
CA ASP A 46 -1.91 10.62 -10.87
C ASP A 46 -2.19 9.13 -10.77
N LYS A 47 -3.29 8.63 -11.34
CA LYS A 47 -3.56 7.19 -11.41
C LYS A 47 -2.42 6.46 -12.12
N ARG A 48 -1.92 7.00 -13.22
CA ARG A 48 -0.84 6.39 -13.99
C ARG A 48 0.47 6.31 -13.22
N ARG A 49 0.64 7.18 -12.22
CA ARG A 49 1.86 7.24 -11.40
C ARG A 49 1.72 6.54 -10.07
N GLN A 50 0.57 5.96 -9.78
CA GLN A 50 0.32 5.34 -8.49
C GLN A 50 1.15 4.07 -8.34
N PHE A 51 1.93 4.01 -7.26
CA PHE A 51 2.74 2.84 -6.92
C PHE A 51 2.09 2.05 -5.80
N VAL A 52 2.44 0.78 -5.75
CA VAL A 52 2.10 -0.13 -4.66
C VAL A 52 3.37 -0.80 -4.16
N VAL A 53 3.40 -1.12 -2.88
CA VAL A 53 4.45 -1.96 -2.29
C VAL A 53 3.86 -3.33 -2.07
N VAL A 54 4.58 -4.35 -2.54
CA VAL A 54 4.14 -5.75 -2.51
C VAL A 54 5.06 -6.56 -1.61
N SER A 55 4.48 -7.39 -0.77
CA SER A 55 5.18 -8.34 0.10
C SER A 55 4.55 -9.71 -0.08
N GLY A 56 5.33 -10.70 -0.53
CA GLY A 56 4.86 -12.07 -0.68
C GLY A 56 3.60 -12.23 -1.53
N GLY A 57 3.44 -11.39 -2.56
CA GLY A 57 2.27 -11.42 -3.42
C GLY A 57 1.10 -10.56 -2.97
N ASP A 58 1.16 -10.00 -1.76
CA ASP A 58 0.12 -9.12 -1.23
C ASP A 58 0.55 -7.67 -1.34
N ILE A 59 -0.38 -6.80 -1.72
CA ILE A 59 -0.16 -5.36 -1.64
C ILE A 59 -0.26 -4.98 -0.16
N VAL A 60 0.81 -4.37 0.38
CA VAL A 60 0.87 -3.94 1.77
C VAL A 60 0.68 -2.45 1.92
N TRP A 61 0.92 -1.69 0.86
CA TRP A 61 0.79 -0.23 0.88
C TRP A 61 0.41 0.31 -0.50
N LEU A 62 -0.68 1.06 -0.55
CA LEU A 62 -1.01 1.91 -1.68
C LEU A 62 -0.29 3.24 -1.41
N VAL A 63 0.82 3.45 -2.09
CA VAL A 63 1.83 4.46 -1.75
C VAL A 63 1.23 5.85 -1.61
N GLY A 64 1.52 6.50 -0.47
CA GLY A 64 1.02 7.83 -0.16
C GLY A 64 -0.44 7.90 0.24
N ARG A 65 -1.15 6.75 0.30
CA ARG A 65 -2.59 6.74 0.57
C ARG A 65 -2.95 5.86 1.75
N ARG A 66 -2.87 4.54 1.61
CA ARG A 66 -3.40 3.64 2.65
C ARG A 66 -2.62 2.35 2.70
N ILE A 67 -2.36 1.88 3.92
CA ILE A 67 -1.74 0.57 4.13
C ILE A 67 -2.80 -0.52 4.12
N ASP A 68 -2.36 -1.76 3.93
CA ASP A 68 -3.22 -2.93 4.09
C ASP A 68 -3.40 -3.24 5.58
N GLU A 69 -4.63 -3.49 5.98
CA GLU A 69 -4.98 -3.73 7.38
C GLU A 69 -4.26 -4.93 7.99
N ARG A 70 -4.02 -5.97 7.19
CA ARG A 70 -3.37 -7.20 7.67
C ARG A 70 -1.92 -6.96 8.09
N TYR A 71 -1.31 -5.88 7.61
CA TYR A 71 0.09 -5.52 7.86
C TYR A 71 0.24 -4.28 8.73
N ALA A 72 -0.85 -3.80 9.28
CA ALA A 72 -0.85 -2.61 10.12
C ALA A 72 -0.22 -2.90 11.48
N VAL A 73 0.35 -1.86 12.08
CA VAL A 73 0.85 -1.91 13.45
C VAL A 73 -0.33 -2.13 14.40
N GLY A 74 -0.17 -3.07 15.31
CA GLY A 74 -1.18 -3.40 16.31
C GLY A 74 -0.55 -3.58 17.69
N SER A 75 -1.37 -3.96 18.66
CA SER A 75 -0.93 -4.10 20.06
C SER A 75 0.14 -5.17 20.27
N GLY A 76 0.21 -6.17 19.39
CA GLY A 76 1.22 -7.24 19.47
C GLY A 76 2.46 -7.00 18.62
N THR A 77 2.57 -5.83 17.99
CA THR A 77 3.69 -5.52 17.10
C THR A 77 4.96 -5.25 17.91
N GLU A 78 6.03 -5.99 17.63
CA GLU A 78 7.32 -5.81 18.28
C GLU A 78 8.26 -4.91 17.47
N ASN A 79 8.26 -5.06 16.15
CA ASN A 79 9.11 -4.29 15.24
C ASN A 79 8.26 -3.60 14.19
N VAL A 80 8.56 -2.34 13.91
CA VAL A 80 7.83 -1.52 12.94
C VAL A 80 8.75 -1.17 11.78
N LEU A 81 8.30 -1.45 10.55
CA LEU A 81 8.95 -0.96 9.35
C LEU A 81 8.26 0.33 8.90
N ARG A 82 9.04 1.40 8.78
CA ARG A 82 8.55 2.68 8.26
C ARG A 82 9.12 2.90 6.87
N ILE A 83 8.25 3.17 5.92
CA ILE A 83 8.63 3.47 4.53
C ILE A 83 8.22 4.91 4.25
N ARG A 84 9.13 5.69 3.66
CA ARG A 84 8.87 7.08 3.29
C ARG A 84 9.21 7.30 1.83
N ILE A 85 8.47 8.22 1.21
CA ILE A 85 8.76 8.69 -0.14
C ILE A 85 9.72 9.86 -0.01
N LEU A 86 10.83 9.81 -0.76
CA LEU A 86 11.78 10.92 -0.80
C LEU A 86 11.59 11.69 -2.10
N PRO A 87 11.68 13.03 -2.06
CA PRO A 87 11.64 13.84 -3.28
C PRO A 87 12.86 13.56 -4.17
N ASP A 88 12.66 13.61 -5.49
CA ASP A 88 13.74 13.38 -6.45
C ASP A 88 14.88 14.37 -6.35
N ASP A 89 14.60 15.62 -5.96
CA ASP A 89 15.59 16.67 -5.80
C ASP A 89 16.53 16.46 -4.62
N ASP A 90 16.28 15.45 -3.81
CA ASP A 90 17.20 15.03 -2.74
C ASP A 90 18.36 14.17 -3.24
N LEU A 91 18.32 13.81 -4.50
CA LEU A 91 19.32 12.91 -5.10
C LEU A 91 20.60 13.65 -5.50
#